data_308dd2dab3ac95e44662ec8785b858d4
#
_entry.id   308dd2dab3ac95e44662ec8785b858d4
#
_cell.length_a   1.000
_cell.length_b   1.000
_cell.length_c   1.000
_cell.angle_alpha   90.00
_cell.angle_beta   90.00
_cell.angle_gamma   90.00
#
_symmetry.space_group_name_H-M   'P 1'
#
loop_
_entity.id
_entity.type
_entity.pdbx_description
1 polymer ?
#
loop_
_entity_poly.entity_id
_entity_poly.type
_entity_poly.pdbx_seq_one_letter_code
_entity_poly.pdbx_strand_id
1 'polypeptide(L)'
;MSNRLIGYQSGQGFLYDLSGASKMLFFILVSVACMATYDPRFILAVGLLSIYLFYLAKIRWRDISFVVKIIGSIALFNLLMVYLFAPGYGEEIYGAKTVLIEGWGRFYLTSQELFYLANLLLKYFSTVPLAILFLMTTHPSQFAASLNQIGIPYKFAYSVSLTLRYIPDVQEEFFTIRKAQEARGLDLSQKSGLVNVFVGISKLFFH
;
A
#
# COMPACT_ATOMS: atom_id res chain seq x y z
N MET A 1 -16.97 -10.23 15.01
CA MET A 1 -15.52 -10.14 14.77
C MET A 1 -15.33 -9.25 13.54
N SER A 2 -14.90 -8.01 13.73
CA SER A 2 -14.70 -7.05 12.66
C SER A 2 -13.53 -7.52 11.79
N ASN A 3 -13.81 -7.88 10.54
CA ASN A 3 -12.81 -8.24 9.54
C ASN A 3 -12.15 -6.96 9.02
N ARG A 4 -11.37 -6.28 9.86
CA ARG A 4 -10.54 -5.15 9.43
C ARG A 4 -9.35 -5.73 8.67
N LEU A 5 -9.48 -5.75 7.34
CA LEU A 5 -8.45 -6.29 6.44
C LEU A 5 -7.13 -5.50 6.52
N ILE A 6 -7.19 -4.22 6.84
CA ILE A 6 -6.03 -3.34 7.07
C ILE A 6 -6.48 -2.24 8.04
N GLY A 7 -5.73 -1.99 9.10
CA GLY A 7 -6.03 -0.90 10.02
C GLY A 7 -5.00 -0.79 11.15
N TYR A 8 -4.97 0.38 11.76
CA TYR A 8 -4.14 0.65 12.93
C TYR A 8 -4.29 -0.44 13.99
N GLN A 9 -3.18 -0.98 14.44
CA GLN A 9 -3.11 -1.89 15.58
C GLN A 9 -2.50 -1.12 16.75
N SER A 10 -3.24 -1.02 17.85
CA SER A 10 -2.70 -0.47 19.09
C SER A 10 -1.63 -1.43 19.61
N GLY A 11 -0.39 -1.00 19.61
CA GLY A 11 0.76 -1.71 20.16
C GLY A 11 1.46 -0.85 21.21
N GLN A 12 2.33 -1.48 22.00
CA GLN A 12 3.22 -0.79 22.92
C GLN A 12 4.65 -0.91 22.40
N GLY A 13 5.37 0.22 22.30
CA GLY A 13 6.75 0.22 21.91
C GLY A 13 7.18 1.55 21.28
N PHE A 14 8.48 1.75 21.17
CA PHE A 14 9.12 2.96 20.66
C PHE A 14 8.50 3.49 19.35
N LEU A 15 8.15 2.59 18.42
CA LEU A 15 7.53 2.95 17.14
C LEU A 15 6.10 3.53 17.31
N TYR A 16 5.38 3.14 18.36
CA TYR A 16 4.03 3.66 18.61
C TYR A 16 4.06 5.01 19.31
N ASP A 17 5.10 5.28 20.10
CA ASP A 17 5.28 6.54 20.87
C ASP A 17 5.80 7.69 19.99
N LEU A 18 6.38 7.41 18.82
CA LEU A 18 6.81 8.44 17.90
C LEU A 18 5.61 9.24 17.36
N SER A 19 5.83 10.56 17.17
CA SER A 19 4.83 11.42 16.55
C SER A 19 4.49 10.96 15.13
N GLY A 20 3.22 11.08 14.72
CA GLY A 20 2.79 10.71 13.38
C GLY A 20 3.54 11.46 12.28
N ALA A 21 3.92 12.73 12.53
CA ALA A 21 4.71 13.53 11.59
C ALA A 21 6.11 12.97 11.38
N SER A 22 6.80 12.56 12.46
CA SER A 22 8.13 11.95 12.33
C SER A 22 8.10 10.65 11.56
N LYS A 23 7.09 9.79 11.82
CA LYS A 23 6.88 8.54 11.07
C LYS A 23 6.63 8.81 9.59
N MET A 24 5.77 9.78 9.28
CA MET A 24 5.41 10.14 7.93
C MET A 24 6.60 10.73 7.17
N LEU A 25 7.36 11.62 7.80
CA LEU A 25 8.54 12.23 7.21
C LEU A 25 9.62 11.17 6.92
N PHE A 26 9.87 10.29 7.89
CA PHE A 26 10.78 9.16 7.72
C PHE A 26 10.36 8.26 6.55
N PHE A 27 9.08 7.87 6.51
CA PHE A 27 8.56 7.03 5.44
C PHE A 27 8.72 7.69 4.06
N ILE A 28 8.33 8.98 3.93
CA ILE A 28 8.42 9.71 2.66
C ILE A 28 9.88 9.85 2.22
N LEU A 29 10.76 10.33 3.10
CA LEU A 29 12.17 10.56 2.75
C LEU A 29 12.88 9.28 2.34
N VAL A 30 12.70 8.19 3.11
CA VAL A 30 13.32 6.90 2.80
C VAL A 30 12.74 6.29 1.53
N SER A 31 11.42 6.40 1.31
CA SER A 31 10.78 5.89 0.09
C SER A 31 11.25 6.66 -1.15
N VAL A 32 11.34 7.99 -1.08
CA VAL A 32 11.85 8.82 -2.18
C VAL A 32 13.33 8.50 -2.45
N ALA A 33 14.16 8.38 -1.42
CA ALA A 33 15.55 8.00 -1.57
C ALA A 33 15.72 6.62 -2.23
N CYS A 34 14.92 5.61 -1.81
CA CYS A 34 14.92 4.28 -2.44
C CYS A 34 14.49 4.33 -3.91
N MET A 35 13.49 5.16 -4.25
CA MET A 35 13.03 5.27 -5.65
C MET A 35 14.05 5.98 -6.54
N ALA A 36 14.70 7.02 -6.03
CA ALA A 36 15.69 7.81 -6.75
C ALA A 36 17.02 7.06 -6.96
N THR A 37 17.39 6.17 -6.04
CA THR A 37 18.68 5.48 -6.07
C THR A 37 18.62 4.18 -6.86
N TYR A 38 19.68 3.90 -7.64
CA TYR A 38 19.89 2.60 -8.29
C TYR A 38 21.01 1.78 -7.65
N ASP A 39 21.55 2.22 -6.52
CA ASP A 39 22.55 1.48 -5.75
C ASP A 39 21.88 0.37 -4.93
N PRO A 40 22.11 -0.92 -5.28
CA PRO A 40 21.49 -2.05 -4.59
C PRO A 40 21.91 -2.14 -3.12
N ARG A 41 23.09 -1.63 -2.77
CA ARG A 41 23.59 -1.68 -1.39
C ARG A 41 22.74 -0.82 -0.46
N PHE A 42 22.40 0.39 -0.90
CA PHE A 42 21.54 1.30 -0.16
C PHE A 42 20.12 0.71 -0.01
N ILE A 43 19.55 0.22 -1.12
CA ILE A 43 18.20 -0.35 -1.11
C ILE A 43 18.13 -1.59 -0.22
N LEU A 44 19.16 -2.42 -0.24
CA LEU A 44 19.26 -3.60 0.62
C LEU A 44 19.37 -3.21 2.11
N ALA A 45 20.16 -2.19 2.43
CA ALA A 45 20.27 -1.67 3.80
C ALA A 45 18.92 -1.18 4.31
N VAL A 46 18.14 -0.45 3.48
CA VAL A 46 16.78 -0.01 3.82
C VAL A 46 15.84 -1.20 3.96
N GLY A 47 15.95 -2.22 3.10
CA GLY A 47 15.17 -3.45 3.20
C GLY A 47 15.41 -4.18 4.53
N LEU A 48 16.66 -4.33 4.94
CA LEU A 48 17.01 -4.92 6.22
C LEU A 48 16.51 -4.09 7.40
N LEU A 49 16.64 -2.75 7.32
CA LEU A 49 16.09 -1.83 8.30
C LEU A 49 14.57 -1.97 8.42
N SER A 50 13.85 -2.06 7.30
CA SER A 50 12.40 -2.21 7.29
C SER A 50 11.96 -3.52 7.95
N ILE A 51 12.67 -4.63 7.70
CA ILE A 51 12.41 -5.93 8.35
C ILE A 51 12.68 -5.83 9.87
N TYR A 52 13.77 -5.19 10.27
CA TYR A 52 14.09 -4.97 11.67
C TYR A 52 13.01 -4.16 12.39
N LEU A 53 12.54 -3.06 11.78
CA LEU A 53 11.45 -2.25 12.31
C LEU A 53 10.13 -3.03 12.39
N PHE A 54 9.89 -3.92 11.43
CA PHE A 54 8.74 -4.82 11.43
C PHE A 54 8.76 -5.78 12.64
N TYR A 55 9.93 -6.33 12.92
CA TYR A 55 10.13 -7.18 14.09
C TYR A 55 9.90 -6.41 15.40
N LEU A 56 10.39 -5.18 15.51
CA LEU A 56 10.17 -4.31 16.66
C LEU A 56 8.69 -3.95 16.86
N ALA A 57 7.94 -3.76 15.77
CA ALA A 57 6.52 -3.43 15.81
C ALA A 57 5.63 -4.62 16.24
N LYS A 58 6.19 -5.85 16.34
CA LYS A 58 5.47 -7.08 16.69
C LYS A 58 4.23 -7.35 15.85
N ILE A 59 4.25 -6.93 14.58
CA ILE A 59 3.14 -7.13 13.65
C ILE A 59 3.10 -8.60 13.25
N ARG A 60 1.93 -9.23 13.34
CA ARG A 60 1.77 -10.63 12.98
C ARG A 60 1.77 -10.79 11.46
N TRP A 61 2.61 -11.69 10.95
CA TRP A 61 2.71 -11.98 9.52
C TRP A 61 1.38 -12.35 8.87
N ARG A 62 0.50 -12.99 9.60
CA ARG A 62 -0.83 -13.37 9.12
C ARG A 62 -1.70 -12.17 8.74
N ASP A 63 -1.56 -11.05 9.45
CA ASP A 63 -2.39 -9.87 9.27
C ASP A 63 -2.01 -9.09 7.99
N ILE A 64 -0.80 -9.30 7.48
CA ILE A 64 -0.25 -8.63 6.30
C ILE A 64 -0.06 -9.54 5.09
N SER A 65 -0.12 -10.86 5.28
CA SER A 65 0.19 -11.84 4.23
C SER A 65 -0.66 -11.66 2.97
N PHE A 66 -1.92 -11.27 3.12
CA PHE A 66 -2.81 -10.99 1.99
C PHE A 66 -2.34 -9.79 1.18
N VAL A 67 -1.97 -8.70 1.87
CA VAL A 67 -1.48 -7.47 1.23
C VAL A 67 -0.15 -7.72 0.53
N VAL A 68 0.75 -8.44 1.18
CA VAL A 68 2.06 -8.80 0.60
C VAL A 68 1.89 -9.66 -0.66
N LYS A 69 0.94 -10.59 -0.67
CA LYS A 69 0.63 -11.41 -1.86
C LYS A 69 0.12 -10.57 -3.02
N ILE A 70 -0.81 -9.65 -2.76
CA ILE A 70 -1.34 -8.75 -3.80
C ILE A 70 -0.23 -7.88 -4.37
N ILE A 71 0.55 -7.24 -3.50
CA ILE A 71 1.63 -6.36 -3.93
C ILE A 71 2.73 -7.15 -4.65
N GLY A 72 3.06 -8.36 -4.18
CA GLY A 72 3.98 -9.27 -4.86
C GLY A 72 3.49 -9.66 -6.27
N SER A 73 2.20 -9.92 -6.43
CA SER A 73 1.61 -10.19 -7.74
C SER A 73 1.69 -8.97 -8.67
N ILE A 74 1.40 -7.79 -8.16
CA ILE A 74 1.53 -6.52 -8.92
C ILE A 74 2.98 -6.25 -9.28
N ALA A 75 3.93 -6.48 -8.36
CA ALA A 75 5.35 -6.31 -8.62
C ALA A 75 5.83 -7.27 -9.72
N LEU A 76 5.44 -8.54 -9.67
CA LEU A 76 5.76 -9.53 -10.70
C LEU A 76 5.18 -9.13 -12.06
N PHE A 77 3.93 -8.69 -12.09
CA PHE A 77 3.30 -8.18 -13.30
C PHE A 77 4.02 -6.93 -13.85
N ASN A 78 4.44 -6.04 -12.97
CA ASN A 78 5.21 -4.84 -13.37
C ASN A 78 6.58 -5.22 -13.96
N LEU A 79 7.31 -6.19 -13.38
CA LEU A 79 8.56 -6.69 -13.95
C LEU A 79 8.35 -7.24 -15.37
N LEU A 80 7.28 -8.01 -15.56
CA LEU A 80 6.94 -8.56 -16.87
C LEU A 80 6.63 -7.45 -17.87
N MET A 81 5.89 -6.41 -17.45
CA MET A 81 5.58 -5.26 -18.29
C MET A 81 6.85 -4.46 -18.65
N VAL A 82 7.75 -4.23 -17.70
CA VAL A 82 9.03 -3.55 -17.95
C VAL A 82 9.84 -4.33 -18.99
N TYR A 83 9.97 -5.64 -18.85
CA TYR A 83 10.68 -6.48 -19.80
C TYR A 83 10.06 -6.45 -21.21
N LEU A 84 8.71 -6.43 -21.31
CA LEU A 84 8.00 -6.43 -22.59
C LEU A 84 8.04 -5.07 -23.31
N PHE A 85 7.88 -3.98 -22.58
CA PHE A 85 7.68 -2.64 -23.16
C PHE A 85 8.95 -1.81 -23.19
N ALA A 86 9.92 -2.08 -22.30
CA ALA A 86 11.18 -1.36 -22.24
C ALA A 86 12.40 -2.31 -22.23
N PRO A 87 12.53 -3.20 -23.23
CA PRO A 87 13.69 -4.09 -23.33
C PRO A 87 14.97 -3.26 -23.53
N GLY A 88 15.99 -3.55 -22.73
CA GLY A 88 17.26 -2.83 -22.79
C GLY A 88 17.36 -1.57 -21.93
N TYR A 89 16.34 -1.26 -21.11
CA TYR A 89 16.38 -0.11 -20.20
C TYR A 89 17.53 -0.22 -19.17
N GLY A 90 17.88 -1.45 -18.78
CA GLY A 90 19.05 -1.72 -17.94
C GLY A 90 20.38 -1.30 -18.59
N GLU A 91 20.50 -1.40 -19.92
CA GLU A 91 21.70 -0.94 -20.66
C GLU A 91 21.83 0.58 -20.62
N GLU A 92 20.71 1.29 -20.72
CA GLU A 92 20.68 2.76 -20.67
C GLU A 92 21.13 3.29 -19.31
N ILE A 93 20.76 2.61 -18.23
CA ILE A 93 21.12 3.01 -16.85
C ILE A 93 22.56 2.65 -16.49
N TYR A 94 23.02 1.46 -16.87
CA TYR A 94 24.34 0.95 -16.44
C TYR A 94 25.45 1.12 -17.49
N GLY A 95 25.12 1.61 -18.68
CA GLY A 95 26.08 2.02 -19.72
C GLY A 95 26.91 0.89 -20.34
N ALA A 96 26.56 -0.39 -20.12
CA ALA A 96 27.26 -1.55 -20.67
C ALA A 96 26.25 -2.48 -21.36
N LYS A 97 26.73 -3.25 -22.35
CA LYS A 97 25.92 -4.24 -23.07
C LYS A 97 26.59 -5.60 -23.06
N THR A 98 26.14 -6.47 -22.17
CA THR A 98 26.60 -7.86 -22.11
C THR A 98 25.41 -8.77 -22.37
N VAL A 99 25.27 -9.27 -23.61
CA VAL A 99 24.17 -10.17 -23.98
C VAL A 99 24.42 -11.54 -23.37
N LEU A 100 23.46 -12.01 -22.55
CA LEU A 100 23.48 -13.35 -21.97
C LEU A 100 22.72 -14.36 -22.82
N ILE A 101 21.58 -13.94 -23.36
CA ILE A 101 20.72 -14.77 -24.21
C ILE A 101 20.27 -13.93 -25.39
N GLU A 102 20.63 -14.38 -26.62
CA GLU A 102 20.11 -13.82 -27.84
C GLU A 102 18.68 -14.31 -28.04
N GLY A 103 17.71 -13.41 -27.93
CA GLY A 103 16.32 -13.69 -28.19
C GLY A 103 15.89 -13.25 -29.60
N TRP A 104 14.63 -13.42 -29.93
CA TRP A 104 14.10 -13.06 -31.24
C TRP A 104 13.79 -11.56 -31.32
N GLY A 105 14.49 -10.83 -32.18
CA GLY A 105 14.26 -9.41 -32.49
C GLY A 105 14.67 -8.48 -31.34
N ARG A 106 13.71 -7.82 -30.69
CA ARG A 106 13.96 -6.85 -29.60
C ARG A 106 14.08 -7.51 -28.22
N PHE A 107 13.73 -8.80 -28.10
CA PHE A 107 13.76 -9.53 -26.84
C PHE A 107 15.09 -10.25 -26.71
N TYR A 108 16.07 -9.61 -26.12
CA TYR A 108 17.32 -10.18 -25.70
C TYR A 108 17.50 -9.92 -24.20
N LEU A 109 18.12 -10.84 -23.49
CA LEU A 109 18.38 -10.72 -22.08
C LEU A 109 19.84 -10.33 -21.88
N THR A 110 20.06 -9.13 -21.36
CA THR A 110 21.39 -8.68 -20.96
C THR A 110 21.58 -8.83 -19.46
N SER A 111 22.85 -8.93 -19.05
CA SER A 111 23.21 -8.92 -17.63
C SER A 111 22.71 -7.67 -16.92
N GLN A 112 22.76 -6.54 -17.61
CA GLN A 112 22.30 -5.23 -17.10
C GLN A 112 20.79 -5.18 -16.92
N GLU A 113 20.04 -5.77 -17.85
CA GLU A 113 18.58 -5.88 -17.72
C GLU A 113 18.19 -6.77 -16.52
N LEU A 114 18.84 -7.90 -16.37
CA LEU A 114 18.60 -8.78 -15.23
C LEU A 114 18.95 -8.09 -13.91
N PHE A 115 20.05 -7.34 -13.87
CA PHE A 115 20.45 -6.57 -12.70
C PHE A 115 19.46 -5.43 -12.40
N TYR A 116 18.93 -4.78 -13.42
CA TYR A 116 17.89 -3.76 -13.28
C TYR A 116 16.59 -4.34 -12.72
N LEU A 117 16.12 -5.47 -13.26
CA LEU A 117 14.92 -6.15 -12.78
C LEU A 117 15.08 -6.64 -11.33
N ALA A 118 16.27 -7.17 -10.98
CA ALA A 118 16.58 -7.55 -9.60
C ALA A 118 16.57 -6.32 -8.65
N ASN A 119 17.12 -5.20 -9.10
CA ASN A 119 17.12 -3.96 -8.35
C ASN A 119 15.69 -3.40 -8.17
N LEU A 120 14.86 -3.50 -9.20
CA LEU A 120 13.45 -3.13 -9.14
C LEU A 120 12.68 -3.99 -8.12
N LEU A 121 12.90 -5.30 -8.12
CA LEU A 121 12.35 -6.19 -7.08
C LEU A 121 12.80 -5.79 -5.68
N LEU A 122 14.05 -5.46 -5.52
CA LEU A 122 14.62 -5.05 -4.25
C LEU A 122 13.98 -3.74 -3.76
N LYS A 123 13.67 -2.80 -4.65
CA LYS A 123 12.91 -1.57 -4.34
C LYS A 123 11.54 -1.89 -3.76
N TYR A 124 10.78 -2.79 -4.38
CA TYR A 124 9.49 -3.24 -3.84
C TYR A 124 9.65 -3.90 -2.46
N PHE A 125 10.63 -4.79 -2.34
CA PHE A 125 10.89 -5.50 -1.09
C PHE A 125 11.30 -4.57 0.07
N SER A 126 11.93 -3.45 -0.23
CA SER A 126 12.33 -2.45 0.78
C SER A 126 11.21 -1.48 1.13
N THR A 127 10.50 -0.97 0.12
CA THR A 127 9.51 0.12 0.30
C THR A 127 8.17 -0.39 0.81
N VAL A 128 7.72 -1.57 0.36
CA VAL A 128 6.40 -2.11 0.74
C VAL A 128 6.29 -2.43 2.24
N PRO A 129 7.25 -3.12 2.87
CA PRO A 129 7.19 -3.33 4.32
C PRO A 129 7.18 -2.01 5.08
N LEU A 130 7.93 -1.01 4.63
CA LEU A 130 7.98 0.31 5.24
C LEU A 130 6.61 1.01 5.18
N ALA A 131 5.91 0.92 4.04
CA ALA A 131 4.56 1.44 3.88
C ALA A 131 3.55 0.75 4.80
N ILE A 132 3.60 -0.57 4.87
CA ILE A 132 2.73 -1.36 5.75
C ILE A 132 3.00 -1.00 7.22
N LEU A 133 4.27 -0.89 7.61
CA LEU A 133 4.67 -0.47 8.95
C LEU A 133 4.06 0.88 9.31
N PHE A 134 4.19 1.87 8.42
CA PHE A 134 3.62 3.20 8.61
C PHE A 134 2.10 3.13 8.81
N LEU A 135 1.38 2.42 7.94
CA LEU A 135 -0.08 2.28 8.00
C LEU A 135 -0.56 1.59 9.27
N MET A 136 0.17 0.58 9.75
CA MET A 136 -0.22 -0.18 10.93
C MET A 136 0.14 0.50 12.25
N THR A 137 1.20 1.30 12.27
CA THR A 137 1.67 1.99 13.48
C THR A 137 1.17 3.42 13.63
N THR A 138 0.53 3.97 12.60
CA THR A 138 0.04 5.36 12.63
C THR A 138 -1.48 5.38 12.71
N HIS A 139 -2.00 6.00 13.77
CA HIS A 139 -3.45 6.18 13.91
C HIS A 139 -3.98 7.15 12.85
N PRO A 140 -5.16 6.94 12.25
CA PRO A 140 -5.73 7.84 11.24
C PRO A 140 -5.80 9.31 11.65
N SER A 141 -6.12 9.59 12.92
CA SER A 141 -6.14 10.96 13.44
C SER A 141 -4.74 11.60 13.55
N GLN A 142 -3.72 10.79 13.91
CA GLN A 142 -2.32 11.24 13.91
C GLN A 142 -1.83 11.50 12.48
N PHE A 143 -2.22 10.67 11.51
CA PHE A 143 -1.93 10.90 10.11
C PHE A 143 -2.46 12.25 9.63
N ALA A 144 -3.73 12.55 9.89
CA ALA A 144 -4.33 13.83 9.51
C ALA A 144 -3.65 15.04 10.18
N ALA A 145 -3.31 14.93 11.47
CA ALA A 145 -2.56 15.98 12.19
C ALA A 145 -1.14 16.18 11.62
N SER A 146 -0.50 15.08 11.20
CA SER A 146 0.83 15.10 10.61
C SER A 146 0.90 15.84 9.28
N LEU A 147 -0.17 15.79 8.48
CA LEU A 147 -0.25 16.54 7.21
C LEU A 147 -0.05 18.04 7.42
N ASN A 148 -0.68 18.59 8.45
CA ASN A 148 -0.49 20.01 8.78
C ASN A 148 0.91 20.31 9.29
N GLN A 149 1.48 19.43 10.12
CA GLN A 149 2.83 19.63 10.68
C GLN A 149 3.93 19.61 9.63
N ILE A 150 3.73 18.90 8.51
CA ILE A 150 4.69 18.88 7.39
C ILE A 150 4.46 20.00 6.36
N GLY A 151 3.56 20.95 6.64
CA GLY A 151 3.35 22.14 5.83
C GLY A 151 2.18 22.06 4.83
N ILE A 152 1.36 21.01 4.88
CA ILE A 152 0.14 20.96 4.07
C ILE A 152 -0.90 21.94 4.66
N PRO A 153 -1.58 22.75 3.83
CA PRO A 153 -2.56 23.72 4.29
C PRO A 153 -3.62 23.09 5.20
N TYR A 154 -3.96 23.78 6.29
CA TYR A 154 -4.92 23.31 7.30
C TYR A 154 -6.24 22.80 6.72
N LYS A 155 -6.75 23.46 5.66
CA LYS A 155 -7.99 23.06 4.99
C LYS A 155 -7.95 21.61 4.50
N PHE A 156 -6.82 21.18 3.91
CA PHE A 156 -6.64 19.80 3.45
C PHE A 156 -6.50 18.83 4.62
N ALA A 157 -5.66 19.14 5.60
CA ALA A 157 -5.48 18.32 6.79
C ALA A 157 -6.81 18.12 7.54
N TYR A 158 -7.61 19.17 7.66
CA TYR A 158 -8.94 19.13 8.26
C TYR A 158 -9.92 18.24 7.45
N SER A 159 -9.95 18.39 6.12
CA SER A 159 -10.79 17.56 5.25
C SER A 159 -10.45 16.08 5.37
N VAL A 160 -9.16 15.74 5.39
CA VAL A 160 -8.69 14.35 5.60
C VAL A 160 -9.11 13.84 6.98
N SER A 161 -8.94 14.65 8.04
CA SER A 161 -9.33 14.30 9.40
C SER A 161 -10.83 14.00 9.49
N LEU A 162 -11.64 14.85 8.87
CA LEU A 162 -13.09 14.72 8.83
C LEU A 162 -13.49 13.42 8.10
N THR A 163 -12.92 13.19 6.92
CA THR A 163 -13.17 11.98 6.14
C THR A 163 -12.82 10.71 6.93
N LEU A 164 -11.64 10.67 7.55
CA LEU A 164 -11.21 9.52 8.34
C LEU A 164 -12.09 9.26 9.57
N ARG A 165 -12.70 10.30 10.12
CA ARG A 165 -13.68 10.18 11.21
C ARG A 165 -15.01 9.61 10.71
N TYR A 166 -15.49 10.04 9.56
CA TYR A 166 -16.79 9.58 9.05
C TYR A 166 -16.77 8.18 8.46
N ILE A 167 -15.60 7.65 8.05
CA ILE A 167 -15.52 6.28 7.51
C ILE A 167 -16.12 5.23 8.46
N PRO A 168 -15.77 5.17 9.77
CA PRO A 168 -16.39 4.23 10.70
C PRO A 168 -17.90 4.47 10.86
N ASP A 169 -18.32 5.73 10.98
CA ASP A 169 -19.73 6.08 11.18
C ASP A 169 -20.59 5.60 10.00
N VAL A 170 -20.15 5.88 8.77
CA VAL A 170 -20.82 5.41 7.54
C VAL A 170 -20.84 3.88 7.47
N GLN A 171 -19.78 3.21 7.89
CA GLN A 171 -19.77 1.74 7.94
C GLN A 171 -20.81 1.20 8.93
N GLU A 172 -20.94 1.78 10.13
CA GLU A 172 -21.95 1.36 11.10
C GLU A 172 -23.37 1.61 10.61
N GLU A 173 -23.63 2.78 10.01
CA GLU A 173 -24.92 3.10 9.41
C GLU A 173 -25.26 2.13 8.28
N PHE A 174 -24.30 1.83 7.39
CA PHE A 174 -24.47 0.86 6.33
C PHE A 174 -24.84 -0.53 6.86
N PHE A 175 -24.16 -1.01 7.89
CA PHE A 175 -24.48 -2.30 8.53
C PHE A 175 -25.86 -2.27 9.19
N THR A 176 -26.26 -1.16 9.77
CA THR A 176 -27.57 -1.01 10.39
C THR A 176 -28.68 -1.02 9.34
N ILE A 177 -28.50 -0.27 8.25
CA ILE A 177 -29.44 -0.26 7.12
C ILE A 177 -29.53 -1.65 6.50
N ARG A 178 -28.40 -2.32 6.29
CA ARG A 178 -28.37 -3.68 5.76
C ARG A 178 -29.18 -4.64 6.64
N LYS A 179 -28.95 -4.66 7.95
CA LYS A 179 -29.72 -5.49 8.89
C LYS A 179 -31.21 -5.19 8.89
N ALA A 180 -31.58 -3.91 8.80
CA ALA A 180 -32.97 -3.51 8.72
C ALA A 180 -33.63 -4.01 7.41
N GLN A 181 -32.93 -4.00 6.30
CA GLN A 181 -33.41 -4.53 5.01
C GLN A 181 -33.51 -6.06 5.02
N GLU A 182 -32.53 -6.74 5.61
CA GLU A 182 -32.57 -8.19 5.78
C GLU A 182 -33.78 -8.61 6.66
N ALA A 183 -34.09 -7.84 7.72
CA ALA A 183 -35.27 -8.08 8.56
C ALA A 183 -36.60 -7.86 7.84
N ARG A 184 -36.62 -7.03 6.77
CA ARG A 184 -37.77 -6.84 5.89
C ARG A 184 -37.88 -7.88 4.76
N GLY A 185 -37.06 -8.95 4.79
CA GLY A 185 -37.09 -10.02 3.83
C GLY A 185 -36.30 -9.78 2.54
N LEU A 186 -35.50 -8.72 2.47
CA LEU A 186 -34.58 -8.50 1.35
C LEU A 186 -33.26 -9.25 1.62
N ASP A 187 -33.07 -10.38 0.95
CA ASP A 187 -31.82 -11.11 1.05
C ASP A 187 -30.70 -10.43 0.23
N LEU A 188 -29.86 -9.67 0.93
CA LEU A 188 -28.72 -8.94 0.36
C LEU A 188 -27.45 -9.82 0.25
N SER A 189 -27.55 -11.09 0.64
CA SER A 189 -26.42 -12.04 0.62
C SER A 189 -26.17 -12.65 -0.76
N GLN A 190 -27.17 -12.62 -1.68
CA GLN A 190 -27.03 -13.12 -3.02
C GLN A 190 -26.26 -12.15 -3.93
N LYS A 191 -25.53 -12.68 -4.92
CA LYS A 191 -24.66 -11.96 -5.86
C LYS A 191 -25.31 -10.82 -6.66
N SER A 192 -26.63 -10.64 -6.58
CA SER A 192 -27.37 -9.50 -7.13
C SER A 192 -27.47 -8.30 -6.17
N GLY A 193 -26.78 -8.37 -5.02
CA GLY A 193 -26.94 -7.41 -3.92
C GLY A 193 -26.66 -5.94 -4.25
N LEU A 194 -25.76 -5.64 -5.17
CA LEU A 194 -25.49 -4.22 -5.55
C LEU A 194 -26.66 -3.59 -6.29
N VAL A 195 -27.35 -4.33 -7.16
CA VAL A 195 -28.52 -3.85 -7.89
C VAL A 195 -29.71 -3.68 -6.93
N ASN A 196 -29.90 -4.64 -6.02
CA ASN A 196 -31.00 -4.60 -5.04
C ASN A 196 -30.79 -3.51 -3.97
N VAL A 197 -29.55 -3.22 -3.59
CA VAL A 197 -29.22 -2.08 -2.70
C VAL A 197 -29.54 -0.76 -3.40
N PHE A 198 -29.20 -0.61 -4.68
CA PHE A 198 -29.53 0.58 -5.46
C PHE A 198 -31.05 0.75 -5.64
N VAL A 199 -31.76 -0.32 -5.91
CA VAL A 199 -33.24 -0.32 -6.04
C VAL A 199 -33.90 -0.08 -4.68
N GLY A 200 -33.36 -0.60 -3.58
CA GLY A 200 -33.86 -0.34 -2.23
C GLY A 200 -33.67 1.11 -1.80
N ILE A 201 -32.51 1.70 -2.11
CA ILE A 201 -32.23 3.12 -1.82
C ILE A 201 -33.09 4.03 -2.70
N SER A 202 -33.28 3.71 -3.99
CA SER A 202 -34.13 4.51 -4.87
C SER A 202 -35.59 4.52 -4.42
N LYS A 203 -36.11 3.40 -3.92
CA LYS A 203 -37.47 3.33 -3.35
C LYS A 203 -37.67 4.09 -2.06
N LEU A 204 -36.58 4.32 -1.29
CA LEU A 204 -36.61 5.13 -0.07
C LEU A 204 -36.64 6.64 -0.34
N PHE A 205 -36.13 7.07 -1.50
CA PHE A 205 -36.11 8.48 -1.91
C PHE A 205 -37.35 8.90 -2.70
N PHE A 206 -38.20 7.97 -3.16
CA PHE A 206 -39.39 8.23 -3.96
C PHE A 206 -40.72 7.96 -3.21
N HIS A 207 -40.68 7.81 -1.91
CA HIS A 207 -41.82 7.79 -1.01
C HIS A 207 -41.61 8.85 0.08
#